data_8da3a1af96f206d05c251f8399536c03
#
_entry.id   8da3a1af96f206d05c251f8399536c03
#
_cell.length_a   1.000
_cell.length_b   1.000
_cell.length_c   1.000
_cell.angle_alpha   90.00
_cell.angle_beta   90.00
_cell.angle_gamma   90.00
#
_symmetry.space_group_name_H-M   'P 1'
#
loop_
_entity.id
_entity.type
_entity.pdbx_description
1 polymer ?
#
loop_
_entity_poly.entity_id
_entity_poly.type
_entity_poly.pdbx_seq_one_letter_code
_entity_poly.pdbx_strand_id
1 'polypeptide(L)'
;MRTIAISNYKGGVGKTTTAVNLAAIFAARGLRTLLVDLDPQASATDFFGLYDRAASERRTSVELLYGGAPVEEVAYAAGEGLDVVASTIDLVDQNEMLLREQRLKFALDDASGSYDVCLIDCSPVMRRLAFNAYLAAAGGGMVVIPVKLDSTVMRGTALTVE
;
A
#
# COMPACT_ATOMS: atom_id res chain seq x y z
N MET A 1 -2.45 -13.35 -8.12
CA MET A 1 -1.52 -12.38 -7.48
C MET A 1 -1.42 -12.64 -5.99
N ARG A 2 -0.23 -12.59 -5.38
CA ARG A 2 -0.04 -12.69 -3.92
C ARG A 2 0.04 -11.30 -3.31
N THR A 3 -0.79 -11.00 -2.33
CA THR A 3 -0.84 -9.67 -1.68
C THR A 3 -0.11 -9.69 -0.34
N ILE A 4 0.75 -8.70 -0.09
CA ILE A 4 1.56 -8.55 1.12
C ILE A 4 1.31 -7.17 1.71
N ALA A 5 0.60 -7.10 2.85
CA ALA A 5 0.41 -5.85 3.57
C ALA A 5 1.57 -5.62 4.56
N ILE A 6 2.19 -4.44 4.52
CA ILE A 6 3.28 -4.06 5.43
C ILE A 6 2.74 -3.04 6.42
N SER A 7 2.52 -3.47 7.64
CA SER A 7 1.78 -2.69 8.63
C SER A 7 2.39 -2.77 10.02
N ASN A 8 2.36 -1.66 10.73
CA ASN A 8 2.58 -1.54 12.18
C ASN A 8 2.03 -0.19 12.62
N TYR A 9 1.36 -0.14 13.78
CA TYR A 9 0.84 1.10 14.37
C TYR A 9 1.92 2.10 14.76
N LYS A 10 3.17 1.68 14.86
CA LYS A 10 4.28 2.56 15.21
C LYS A 10 4.87 3.22 13.96
N GLY A 11 5.08 4.55 14.02
CA GLY A 11 5.88 5.27 13.03
C GLY A 11 7.39 4.95 13.15
N GLY A 12 8.13 5.07 12.05
CA GLY A 12 9.59 4.94 12.05
C GLY A 12 10.15 3.53 12.27
N VAL A 13 9.35 2.47 12.10
CA VAL A 13 9.79 1.06 12.21
C VAL A 13 10.27 0.47 10.90
N GLY A 14 10.25 1.24 9.81
CA GLY A 14 10.73 0.80 8.50
C GLY A 14 9.67 0.18 7.59
N LYS A 15 8.38 0.48 7.75
CA LYS A 15 7.30 -0.01 6.86
C LYS A 15 7.58 0.33 5.41
N THR A 16 7.65 1.61 5.08
CA THR A 16 7.91 2.12 3.72
C THR A 16 9.23 1.59 3.17
N THR A 17 10.30 1.62 3.99
CA THR A 17 11.60 1.05 3.58
C THR A 17 11.48 -0.42 3.22
N THR A 18 10.74 -1.21 4.00
CA THR A 18 10.50 -2.63 3.72
C THR A 18 9.68 -2.80 2.44
N ALA A 19 8.60 -2.01 2.27
CA ALA A 19 7.72 -2.09 1.10
C ALA A 19 8.49 -1.81 -0.20
N VAL A 20 9.20 -0.69 -0.25
CA VAL A 20 9.95 -0.25 -1.43
C VAL A 20 11.05 -1.24 -1.79
N ASN A 21 11.85 -1.68 -0.80
CA ASN A 21 12.94 -2.63 -1.08
C ASN A 21 12.41 -4.00 -1.52
N LEU A 22 11.35 -4.54 -0.91
CA LEU A 22 10.76 -5.79 -1.35
C LEU A 22 10.17 -5.67 -2.74
N ALA A 23 9.51 -4.55 -3.08
CA ALA A 23 8.98 -4.30 -4.43
C ALA A 23 10.09 -4.33 -5.46
N ALA A 24 11.19 -3.62 -5.22
CA ALA A 24 12.35 -3.61 -6.12
C ALA A 24 13.00 -5.00 -6.25
N ILE A 25 13.12 -5.76 -5.15
CA ILE A 25 13.70 -7.10 -5.15
C ILE A 25 12.83 -8.08 -5.95
N PHE A 26 11.50 -8.02 -5.79
CA PHE A 26 10.61 -8.91 -6.54
C PHE A 26 10.62 -8.59 -8.03
N ALA A 27 10.58 -7.31 -8.41
CA ALA A 27 10.71 -6.88 -9.80
C ALA A 27 12.06 -7.32 -10.42
N ALA A 28 13.17 -7.13 -9.71
CA ALA A 28 14.50 -7.59 -10.14
C ALA A 28 14.61 -9.11 -10.28
N ARG A 29 13.71 -9.88 -9.66
CA ARG A 29 13.58 -11.33 -9.82
C ARG A 29 12.62 -11.73 -10.95
N GLY A 30 12.15 -10.78 -11.74
CA GLY A 30 11.27 -11.00 -12.88
C GLY A 30 9.79 -11.16 -12.53
N LEU A 31 9.37 -10.85 -11.31
CA LEU A 31 7.96 -10.83 -10.92
C LEU A 31 7.33 -9.50 -11.31
N ARG A 32 6.16 -9.55 -11.96
CA ARG A 32 5.34 -8.35 -12.21
C ARG A 32 4.82 -7.85 -10.86
N THR A 33 5.34 -6.73 -10.41
CA THR A 33 5.18 -6.24 -9.03
C THR A 33 4.37 -4.95 -9.02
N LEU A 34 3.35 -4.90 -8.17
CA LEU A 34 2.59 -3.70 -7.83
C LEU A 34 2.96 -3.25 -6.40
N LEU A 35 3.23 -1.96 -6.23
CA LEU A 35 3.29 -1.33 -4.91
C LEU A 35 2.12 -0.35 -4.77
N VAL A 36 1.33 -0.50 -3.72
CA VAL A 36 0.23 0.42 -3.39
C VAL A 36 0.60 1.20 -2.13
N ASP A 37 0.72 2.52 -2.25
CA ASP A 37 0.93 3.41 -1.12
C ASP A 37 -0.43 3.78 -0.51
N LEU A 38 -0.67 3.40 0.75
CA LEU A 38 -1.86 3.73 1.54
C LEU A 38 -1.54 4.63 2.74
N ASP A 39 -0.41 5.32 2.71
CA ASP A 39 -0.10 6.32 3.72
C ASP A 39 -0.31 7.73 3.13
N PRO A 40 -1.17 8.59 3.72
CA PRO A 40 -1.29 9.99 3.31
C PRO A 40 0.02 10.79 3.38
N GLN A 41 1.00 10.31 4.16
CA GLN A 41 2.34 10.89 4.15
C GLN A 41 3.09 10.62 2.85
N ALA A 42 2.59 9.70 2.01
CA ALA A 42 3.08 9.41 0.67
C ALA A 42 4.60 9.11 0.58
N SER A 43 5.17 8.50 1.62
CA SER A 43 6.63 8.29 1.67
C SER A 43 7.13 7.30 0.61
N ALA A 44 6.34 6.29 0.25
CA ALA A 44 6.68 5.39 -0.85
C ALA A 44 6.53 6.12 -2.21
N THR A 45 5.51 6.93 -2.36
CA THR A 45 5.27 7.78 -3.53
C THR A 45 6.41 8.75 -3.78
N ASP A 46 6.86 9.46 -2.73
CA ASP A 46 7.99 10.39 -2.78
C ASP A 46 9.30 9.68 -3.15
N PHE A 47 9.50 8.46 -2.66
CA PHE A 47 10.70 7.67 -3.01
C PHE A 47 10.85 7.47 -4.52
N PHE A 48 9.73 7.32 -5.24
CA PHE A 48 9.71 7.19 -6.71
C PHE A 48 9.54 8.53 -7.44
N GLY A 49 9.51 9.67 -6.73
CA GLY A 49 9.34 11.00 -7.33
C GLY A 49 7.98 11.21 -8.01
N LEU A 50 6.94 10.54 -7.53
CA LEU A 50 5.62 10.53 -8.19
C LEU A 50 4.61 11.52 -7.61
N TYR A 51 4.89 12.16 -6.46
CA TYR A 51 3.88 12.90 -5.70
C TYR A 51 3.20 14.01 -6.51
N ASP A 52 3.98 14.94 -7.06
CA ASP A 52 3.43 16.09 -7.78
C ASP A 52 2.65 15.67 -9.03
N ARG A 53 3.18 14.68 -9.74
CA ARG A 53 2.55 14.13 -10.94
C ARG A 53 1.24 13.43 -10.58
N ALA A 54 1.22 12.59 -9.59
CA ALA A 54 0.04 11.84 -9.16
C ALA A 54 -1.07 12.78 -8.65
N ALA A 55 -0.71 13.82 -7.88
CA ALA A 55 -1.64 14.83 -7.41
C ALA A 55 -2.26 15.62 -8.58
N SER A 56 -1.45 16.04 -9.55
CA SER A 56 -1.93 16.82 -10.70
C SER A 56 -2.80 16.00 -11.67
N GLU A 57 -2.44 14.74 -11.90
CA GLU A 57 -3.17 13.83 -12.79
C GLU A 57 -4.38 13.18 -12.10
N ARG A 58 -4.52 13.29 -10.78
CA ARG A 58 -5.53 12.61 -9.96
C ARG A 58 -5.52 11.09 -10.21
N ARG A 59 -4.35 10.50 -10.20
CA ARG A 59 -4.11 9.06 -10.39
C ARG A 59 -3.45 8.53 -9.12
N THR A 60 -4.26 8.27 -8.09
CA THR A 60 -3.79 7.95 -6.75
C THR A 60 -4.60 6.81 -6.11
N SER A 61 -4.20 6.39 -4.93
CA SER A 61 -4.97 5.48 -4.09
C SER A 61 -6.35 6.03 -3.69
N VAL A 62 -6.56 7.36 -3.81
CA VAL A 62 -7.90 7.95 -3.64
C VAL A 62 -8.82 7.53 -4.77
N GLU A 63 -8.40 7.68 -6.02
CA GLU A 63 -9.20 7.28 -7.18
C GLU A 63 -9.41 5.76 -7.22
N LEU A 64 -8.40 4.97 -6.82
CA LEU A 64 -8.53 3.52 -6.70
C LEU A 64 -9.62 3.12 -5.69
N LEU A 65 -9.56 3.69 -4.47
CA LEU A 65 -10.43 3.27 -3.37
C LEU A 65 -11.82 3.91 -3.43
N TYR A 66 -11.92 5.17 -3.85
CA TYR A 66 -13.14 5.98 -3.75
C TYR A 66 -13.72 6.34 -5.11
N GLY A 67 -12.88 6.51 -6.12
CA GLY A 67 -13.28 6.75 -7.50
C GLY A 67 -13.70 5.50 -8.26
N GLY A 68 -13.31 4.31 -7.80
CA GLY A 68 -13.54 3.04 -8.49
C GLY A 68 -12.71 2.88 -9.77
N ALA A 69 -11.62 3.64 -9.89
CA ALA A 69 -10.70 3.52 -11.00
C ALA A 69 -9.97 2.15 -10.96
N PRO A 70 -9.78 1.47 -12.09
CA PRO A 70 -8.99 0.25 -12.13
C PRO A 70 -7.51 0.54 -11.84
N VAL A 71 -6.78 -0.48 -11.37
CA VAL A 71 -5.35 -0.36 -11.04
C VAL A 71 -4.54 0.16 -12.24
N GLU A 72 -4.82 -0.33 -13.42
CA GLU A 72 -4.11 0.01 -14.67
C GLU A 72 -4.21 1.50 -15.04
N GLU A 73 -5.29 2.17 -14.62
CA GLU A 73 -5.47 3.60 -14.88
C GLU A 73 -4.73 4.48 -13.89
N VAL A 74 -4.52 4.02 -12.65
CA VAL A 74 -3.92 4.82 -11.58
C VAL A 74 -2.47 4.44 -11.28
N ALA A 75 -2.00 3.29 -11.75
CA ALA A 75 -0.64 2.85 -11.55
C ALA A 75 0.34 3.61 -12.48
N TYR A 76 1.54 3.84 -11.98
CA TYR A 76 2.69 4.44 -12.68
C TYR A 76 3.79 3.41 -12.83
N ALA A 77 4.35 3.27 -14.02
CA ALA A 77 5.58 2.52 -14.21
C ALA A 77 6.74 3.19 -13.44
N ALA A 78 7.32 2.47 -12.51
CA ALA A 78 8.39 2.96 -11.62
C ALA A 78 9.73 2.24 -11.85
N GLY A 79 9.74 1.25 -12.73
CA GLY A 79 10.91 0.47 -13.14
C GLY A 79 10.51 -0.75 -13.96
N GLU A 80 11.49 -1.50 -14.43
CA GLU A 80 11.20 -2.74 -15.14
C GLU A 80 10.49 -3.73 -14.21
N GLY A 81 9.28 -4.14 -14.58
CA GLY A 81 8.46 -5.05 -13.81
C GLY A 81 7.87 -4.47 -12.50
N LEU A 82 7.94 -3.15 -12.29
CA LEU A 82 7.43 -2.47 -11.09
C LEU A 82 6.51 -1.33 -11.45
N ASP A 83 5.27 -1.41 -10.99
CA ASP A 83 4.29 -0.33 -11.02
C ASP A 83 3.94 0.14 -9.60
N VAL A 84 3.61 1.43 -9.47
CA VAL A 84 3.26 2.07 -8.19
C VAL A 84 1.93 2.79 -8.30
N VAL A 85 1.00 2.47 -7.40
CA VAL A 85 -0.16 3.33 -7.12
C VAL A 85 0.24 4.32 -6.04
N ALA A 86 0.29 5.59 -6.44
CA ALA A 86 0.73 6.69 -5.59
C ALA A 86 -0.31 7.07 -4.54
N SER A 87 0.13 7.64 -3.42
CA SER A 87 -0.71 8.29 -2.41
C SER A 87 -0.53 9.80 -2.43
N THR A 88 -1.50 10.50 -1.83
CA THR A 88 -1.41 11.95 -1.55
C THR A 88 -2.09 12.27 -0.23
N ILE A 89 -1.91 13.50 0.26
CA ILE A 89 -2.56 13.98 1.48
C ILE A 89 -4.09 13.92 1.41
N ASP A 90 -4.68 13.96 0.21
CA ASP A 90 -6.13 13.91 0.00
C ASP A 90 -6.75 12.59 0.50
N LEU A 91 -5.93 11.56 0.72
CA LEU A 91 -6.36 10.29 1.31
C LEU A 91 -6.86 10.46 2.77
N VAL A 92 -6.46 11.51 3.47
CA VAL A 92 -6.94 11.85 4.84
C VAL A 92 -8.43 12.19 4.79
N ASP A 93 -8.84 13.06 3.89
CA ASP A 93 -10.20 13.59 3.82
C ASP A 93 -11.23 12.49 3.50
N GLN A 94 -10.79 11.49 2.77
CA GLN A 94 -11.65 10.36 2.37
C GLN A 94 -11.84 9.32 3.49
N ASN A 95 -11.02 9.34 4.54
CA ASN A 95 -11.07 8.35 5.62
C ASN A 95 -12.37 8.42 6.46
N GLU A 96 -13.12 9.54 6.41
CA GLU A 96 -14.41 9.70 7.07
C GLU A 96 -15.59 9.17 6.24
N MET A 97 -15.44 9.00 4.94
CA MET A 97 -16.48 8.44 4.08
C MET A 97 -16.74 6.98 4.45
N LEU A 98 -18.00 6.56 4.40
CA LEU A 98 -18.41 5.17 4.65
C LEU A 98 -17.68 4.23 3.69
N LEU A 99 -16.55 3.71 4.13
CA LEU A 99 -15.77 2.73 3.40
C LEU A 99 -16.50 1.39 3.38
N ARG A 100 -16.70 0.90 2.19
CA ARG A 100 -16.78 -0.54 2.02
C ARG A 100 -15.36 -1.08 2.19
N GLU A 101 -15.11 -1.75 3.30
CA GLU A 101 -13.80 -2.24 3.76
C GLU A 101 -13.12 -3.23 2.78
N GLN A 102 -13.76 -3.56 1.67
CA GLN A 102 -13.27 -4.51 0.67
C GLN A 102 -12.88 -3.86 -0.67
N ARG A 103 -12.88 -2.53 -0.78
CA ARG A 103 -12.63 -1.86 -2.08
C ARG A 103 -11.27 -2.17 -2.65
N LEU A 104 -10.24 -2.13 -1.82
CA LEU A 104 -8.89 -2.49 -2.25
C LEU A 104 -8.83 -3.95 -2.71
N LYS A 105 -9.47 -4.85 -1.95
CA LYS A 105 -9.51 -6.26 -2.33
C LYS A 105 -10.12 -6.46 -3.72
N PHE A 106 -11.28 -5.86 -4.00
CA PHE A 106 -11.91 -5.98 -5.31
C PHE A 106 -11.05 -5.41 -6.44
N ALA A 107 -10.48 -4.20 -6.26
CA ALA A 107 -9.60 -3.61 -7.25
C ALA A 107 -8.37 -4.48 -7.53
N LEU A 108 -7.80 -5.12 -6.50
CA LEU A 108 -6.65 -6.02 -6.65
C LEU A 108 -7.04 -7.39 -7.22
N ASP A 109 -8.24 -7.89 -6.94
CA ASP A 109 -8.76 -9.13 -7.53
C ASP A 109 -8.93 -8.95 -9.06
N ASP A 110 -9.47 -7.79 -9.49
CA ASP A 110 -9.64 -7.46 -10.92
C ASP A 110 -8.29 -7.36 -11.63
N ALA A 111 -7.25 -6.79 -10.98
CA ALA A 111 -5.90 -6.68 -11.51
C ALA A 111 -5.04 -7.95 -11.35
N SER A 112 -5.61 -9.04 -10.81
CA SER A 112 -4.83 -10.24 -10.42
C SER A 112 -4.15 -10.98 -11.57
N GLY A 113 -4.60 -10.77 -12.81
CA GLY A 113 -3.96 -11.30 -14.03
C GLY A 113 -2.74 -10.50 -14.49
N SER A 114 -2.64 -9.23 -14.11
CA SER A 114 -1.59 -8.31 -14.55
C SER A 114 -0.33 -8.39 -13.68
N TYR A 115 -0.45 -8.79 -12.40
CA TYR A 115 0.65 -8.83 -11.45
C TYR A 115 0.80 -10.19 -10.77
N ASP A 116 2.03 -10.53 -10.39
CA ASP A 116 2.37 -11.74 -9.64
C ASP A 116 2.34 -11.48 -8.14
N VAL A 117 2.77 -10.28 -7.73
CA VAL A 117 2.79 -9.84 -6.33
C VAL A 117 2.35 -8.38 -6.19
N CYS A 118 1.60 -8.11 -5.12
CA CYS A 118 1.23 -6.75 -4.70
C CYS A 118 1.75 -6.50 -3.27
N LEU A 119 2.48 -5.41 -3.07
CA LEU A 119 2.85 -4.91 -1.76
C LEU A 119 1.99 -3.70 -1.40
N ILE A 120 1.60 -3.59 -0.15
CA ILE A 120 0.79 -2.48 0.35
C ILE A 120 1.54 -1.83 1.51
N ASP A 121 1.98 -0.57 1.33
CA ASP A 121 2.57 0.24 2.41
C ASP A 121 1.45 0.90 3.22
N CYS A 122 1.30 0.51 4.48
CA CYS A 122 0.19 0.93 5.33
C CYS A 122 0.55 2.11 6.22
N SER A 123 -0.38 3.06 6.35
CA SER A 123 -0.28 4.14 7.34
C SER A 123 -0.26 3.63 8.78
N PRO A 124 0.54 4.22 9.69
CA PRO A 124 0.55 3.84 11.10
C PRO A 124 -0.72 4.25 11.86
N VAL A 125 -1.48 5.22 11.37
CA VAL A 125 -2.60 5.85 12.11
C VAL A 125 -3.97 5.59 11.50
N MET A 126 -4.05 5.16 10.25
CA MET A 126 -5.31 5.00 9.52
C MET A 126 -5.84 3.57 9.60
N ARG A 127 -6.53 3.25 10.71
CA ARG A 127 -7.07 1.89 10.98
C ARG A 127 -7.92 1.34 9.83
N ARG A 128 -8.79 2.15 9.22
CA ARG A 128 -9.67 1.73 8.13
C ARG A 128 -8.91 1.38 6.86
N LEU A 129 -7.87 2.15 6.52
CA LEU A 129 -6.99 1.85 5.39
C LEU A 129 -6.17 0.58 5.65
N ALA A 130 -5.63 0.42 6.86
CA ALA A 130 -4.96 -0.82 7.24
C ALA A 130 -5.89 -2.03 7.15
N PHE A 131 -7.16 -1.88 7.54
CA PHE A 131 -8.15 -2.94 7.43
C PHE A 131 -8.44 -3.35 5.97
N ASN A 132 -8.53 -2.37 5.04
CA ASN A 132 -8.60 -2.66 3.60
C ASN A 132 -7.38 -3.47 3.12
N ALA A 133 -6.17 -3.12 3.58
CA ALA A 133 -4.95 -3.85 3.23
C ALA A 133 -4.97 -5.30 3.79
N TYR A 134 -5.45 -5.49 5.02
CA TYR A 134 -5.55 -6.82 5.64
C TYR A 134 -6.57 -7.70 4.92
N LEU A 135 -7.73 -7.15 4.55
CA LEU A 135 -8.74 -7.87 3.78
C LEU A 135 -8.23 -8.23 2.38
N ALA A 136 -7.48 -7.35 1.74
CA ALA A 136 -6.85 -7.63 0.46
C ALA A 136 -5.80 -8.75 0.57
N ALA A 137 -5.10 -8.86 1.70
CA ALA A 137 -4.13 -9.92 1.97
C ALA A 137 -4.76 -11.25 2.45
N ALA A 138 -6.03 -11.27 2.88
CA ALA A 138 -6.67 -12.41 3.53
C ALA A 138 -6.90 -13.64 2.63
N GLY A 139 -6.74 -13.56 1.34
CA GLY A 139 -7.00 -14.64 0.36
C GLY A 139 -5.77 -15.47 -0.04
N GLY A 140 -4.80 -15.70 0.86
CA GLY A 140 -3.54 -16.40 0.55
C GLY A 140 -2.32 -15.49 0.49
N GLY A 141 -2.48 -14.24 0.90
CA GLY A 141 -1.40 -13.28 1.12
C GLY A 141 -0.83 -13.34 2.55
N MET A 142 -0.18 -12.26 2.98
CA MET A 142 0.38 -12.17 4.33
C MET A 142 0.42 -10.72 4.83
N VAL A 143 0.54 -10.56 6.14
CA VAL A 143 0.86 -9.28 6.79
C VAL A 143 2.28 -9.37 7.33
N VAL A 144 3.14 -8.44 6.90
CA VAL A 144 4.51 -8.28 7.42
C VAL A 144 4.49 -7.14 8.42
N ILE A 145 4.99 -7.39 9.64
CA ILE A 145 5.04 -6.42 10.72
C ILE A 145 6.52 -6.10 11.02
N PRO A 146 7.09 -5.05 10.41
CA PRO A 146 8.45 -4.62 10.72
C PRO A 146 8.53 -4.17 12.18
N VAL A 147 9.50 -4.67 12.93
CA VAL A 147 9.74 -4.30 14.32
C VAL A 147 11.15 -3.78 14.52
N LYS A 148 11.26 -2.73 15.36
CA LYS A 148 12.54 -2.25 15.84
C LYS A 148 12.66 -2.65 17.32
N LEU A 149 13.78 -3.20 17.72
CA LEU A 149 14.00 -3.66 19.10
C LEU A 149 14.21 -2.45 20.03
N ASP A 150 13.11 -1.80 20.37
CA ASP A 150 13.04 -0.83 21.46
C ASP A 150 11.72 -0.99 22.24
N SER A 151 11.71 -0.54 23.49
CA SER A 151 10.57 -0.74 24.41
C SER A 151 9.27 -0.08 23.96
N THR A 152 9.34 0.96 23.14
CA THR A 152 8.17 1.70 22.62
C THR A 152 7.55 0.99 21.40
N VAL A 153 8.35 0.31 20.62
CA VAL A 153 7.90 -0.41 19.41
C VAL A 153 7.17 -1.70 19.78
N MET A 154 7.59 -2.38 20.84
CA MET A 154 6.95 -3.62 21.30
C MET A 154 5.45 -3.44 21.61
N ARG A 155 5.06 -2.27 22.17
CA ARG A 155 3.65 -1.95 22.42
C ARG A 155 2.84 -1.76 21.13
N GLY A 156 3.42 -1.07 20.14
CA GLY A 156 2.76 -0.85 18.84
C GLY A 156 2.58 -2.13 18.03
N THR A 157 3.52 -3.07 18.15
CA THR A 157 3.43 -4.39 17.50
C THR A 157 2.32 -5.24 18.09
N ALA A 158 2.17 -5.26 19.43
CA ALA A 158 1.08 -5.97 20.10
C ALA A 158 -0.29 -5.48 19.60
N LEU A 159 -0.49 -4.16 19.48
CA LEU A 159 -1.74 -3.58 18.95
C LEU A 159 -2.03 -3.91 17.47
N THR A 160 -1.03 -4.34 16.72
CA THR A 160 -1.21 -4.73 15.32
C THR A 160 -1.68 -6.18 15.19
N VAL A 161 -1.37 -7.02 16.18
CA VAL A 161 -1.67 -8.47 16.17
C VAL A 161 -3.02 -8.78 16.83
N GLU A 162 -3.49 -7.94 17.77
CA GLU A 162 -4.83 -8.01 18.35
C GLU A 162 -5.92 -7.52 17.37
#